data_66f1fa7b9215a8efd02c4273817c9f92
#
_entry.id   66f1fa7b9215a8efd02c4273817c9f92
#
_cell.length_a   1.000
_cell.length_b   1.000
_cell.length_c   1.000
_cell.angle_alpha   90.00
_cell.angle_beta   90.00
_cell.angle_gamma   90.00
#
_symmetry.space_group_name_H-M   'P 1'
#
loop_
_entity.id
_entity.type
_entity.pdbx_description
1 polymer ?
#
loop_
_entity_poly.entity_id
_entity_poly.type
_entity_poly.pdbx_seq_one_letter_code
_entity_poly.pdbx_strand_id
1 'polypeptide(L)'
;MSNQIGYVLVIASANYKQPIFSVLRQEDIAYQDPLSENENFLEYIKKNNARISDYDAVIIDLGAVSDSDADIMTALETIRFVDDHIRLIILSGARPSGYAILHQCFLNGIYNLIESTSDYIDLKNDIRKCITDDGMSYKDASVYRSEQK
;
A
#
# COMPACT_ATOMS: atom_id res chain seq x y z
N MET A 1 -11.75 15.41 -12.97
CA MET A 1 -11.20 14.17 -13.56
C MET A 1 -10.72 13.26 -12.47
N SER A 2 -11.16 12.03 -12.48
CA SER A 2 -10.62 11.03 -11.56
C SER A 2 -9.17 10.72 -11.94
N ASN A 3 -8.33 10.52 -10.92
CA ASN A 3 -6.96 10.06 -11.11
C ASN A 3 -7.00 8.59 -11.49
N GLN A 4 -6.83 8.31 -12.77
CA GLN A 4 -6.86 6.94 -13.25
C GLN A 4 -5.51 6.27 -12.99
N ILE A 5 -5.54 5.18 -12.23
CA ILE A 5 -4.34 4.38 -11.97
C ILE A 5 -4.16 3.39 -13.10
N GLY A 6 -3.00 3.43 -13.76
CA GLY A 6 -2.68 2.55 -14.86
C GLY A 6 -1.50 1.62 -14.61
N TYR A 7 -0.65 1.93 -13.65
CA TYR A 7 0.56 1.15 -13.38
C TYR A 7 0.88 1.15 -11.89
N VAL A 8 1.03 -0.05 -11.30
CA VAL A 8 1.13 -0.22 -9.85
C VAL A 8 2.37 -1.05 -9.49
N LEU A 9 3.09 -0.59 -8.47
CA LEU A 9 4.13 -1.40 -7.84
C LEU A 9 3.49 -2.19 -6.71
N VAL A 10 3.63 -3.52 -6.74
CA VAL A 10 3.06 -4.41 -5.72
C VAL A 10 4.17 -5.04 -4.90
N ILE A 11 4.08 -4.91 -3.58
CA ILE A 11 5.00 -5.53 -2.63
C ILE A 11 4.13 -6.29 -1.63
N ALA A 12 4.01 -7.60 -1.80
CA ALA A 12 3.07 -8.40 -1.01
C ALA A 12 3.59 -9.81 -0.80
N SER A 13 3.17 -10.41 0.30
CA SER A 13 3.40 -11.82 0.58
C SER A 13 2.50 -12.70 -0.29
N ALA A 14 2.82 -13.98 -0.40
CA ALA A 14 2.08 -14.93 -1.22
C ALA A 14 0.57 -14.93 -0.90
N ASN A 15 0.23 -14.81 0.39
CA ASN A 15 -1.17 -14.82 0.82
C ASN A 15 -1.99 -13.67 0.28
N TYR A 16 -1.36 -12.52 0.02
CA TYR A 16 -2.05 -11.30 -0.41
C TYR A 16 -1.87 -11.00 -1.89
N LYS A 17 -0.91 -11.64 -2.57
CA LYS A 17 -0.72 -11.45 -4.01
C LYS A 17 -1.95 -11.80 -4.82
N GLN A 18 -2.62 -12.91 -4.50
CA GLN A 18 -3.77 -13.38 -5.26
C GLN A 18 -4.92 -12.37 -5.28
N PRO A 19 -5.41 -11.88 -4.14
CA PRO A 19 -6.48 -10.88 -4.18
C PRO A 19 -6.05 -9.58 -4.83
N ILE A 20 -4.81 -9.13 -4.60
CA ILE A 20 -4.31 -7.91 -5.20
C ILE A 20 -4.26 -8.05 -6.73
N PHE A 21 -3.62 -9.10 -7.23
CA PHE A 21 -3.50 -9.30 -8.68
C PHE A 21 -4.87 -9.51 -9.34
N SER A 22 -5.78 -10.21 -8.65
CA SER A 22 -7.14 -10.42 -9.16
C SER A 22 -7.85 -9.09 -9.41
N VAL A 23 -7.79 -8.18 -8.45
CA VAL A 23 -8.42 -6.86 -8.58
C VAL A 23 -7.75 -6.06 -9.70
N LEU A 24 -6.41 -6.05 -9.75
CA LEU A 24 -5.69 -5.28 -10.77
C LEU A 24 -6.03 -5.78 -12.18
N ARG A 25 -6.12 -7.10 -12.37
CA ARG A 25 -6.51 -7.68 -13.66
C ARG A 25 -7.95 -7.31 -14.02
N GLN A 26 -8.87 -7.37 -13.06
CA GLN A 26 -10.28 -7.02 -13.29
C GLN A 26 -10.44 -5.54 -13.67
N GLU A 27 -9.59 -4.67 -13.13
CA GLU A 27 -9.62 -3.24 -13.43
C GLU A 27 -8.71 -2.87 -14.61
N ASP A 28 -8.11 -3.86 -15.27
CA ASP A 28 -7.22 -3.67 -16.42
C ASP A 28 -6.03 -2.76 -16.10
N ILE A 29 -5.41 -3.00 -14.94
CA ILE A 29 -4.27 -2.21 -14.45
C ILE A 29 -3.00 -3.04 -14.53
N ALA A 30 -1.95 -2.50 -15.16
CA ALA A 30 -0.64 -3.14 -15.22
C ALA A 30 0.08 -3.02 -13.88
N TYR A 31 0.92 -4.00 -13.56
CA TYR A 31 1.65 -4.00 -12.30
C TYR A 31 3.00 -4.68 -12.42
N GLN A 32 3.88 -4.37 -11.46
CA GLN A 32 5.18 -5.03 -11.26
C GLN A 32 5.24 -5.59 -9.84
N ASP A 33 5.87 -6.74 -9.71
CA ASP A 33 6.06 -7.44 -8.43
C ASP A 33 7.54 -7.83 -8.32
N PRO A 34 8.43 -6.84 -8.05
CA PRO A 34 9.88 -7.06 -8.16
C PRO A 34 10.53 -7.67 -6.93
N LEU A 35 9.86 -7.68 -5.77
CA LEU A 35 10.47 -8.13 -4.51
C LEU A 35 10.00 -9.52 -4.12
N SER A 36 10.93 -10.31 -3.59
CA SER A 36 10.62 -11.55 -2.89
C SER A 36 10.21 -11.21 -1.45
N GLU A 37 9.57 -12.17 -0.76
CA GLU A 37 9.21 -12.00 0.64
C GLU A 37 10.46 -11.78 1.50
N ASN A 38 10.30 -10.99 2.56
CA ASN A 38 11.33 -10.68 3.56
C ASN A 38 12.48 -9.83 3.01
N GLU A 39 12.31 -9.21 1.85
CA GLU A 39 13.26 -8.22 1.39
C GLU A 39 13.01 -6.87 2.04
N ASN A 40 13.99 -5.97 1.93
CA ASN A 40 13.93 -4.67 2.57
C ASN A 40 13.28 -3.64 1.64
N PHE A 41 12.18 -3.05 2.08
CA PHE A 41 11.39 -2.09 1.31
C PHE A 41 12.15 -0.78 1.11
N LEU A 42 12.71 -0.22 2.19
CA LEU A 42 13.42 1.06 2.12
C LEU A 42 14.62 0.98 1.16
N GLU A 43 15.36 -0.11 1.24
CA GLU A 43 16.51 -0.32 0.35
C GLU A 43 16.09 -0.35 -1.11
N TYR A 44 15.00 -1.07 -1.41
CA TYR A 44 14.46 -1.13 -2.76
C TYR A 44 14.07 0.27 -3.26
N ILE A 45 13.37 1.05 -2.45
CA ILE A 45 12.95 2.39 -2.83
C ILE A 45 14.15 3.29 -3.09
N LYS A 46 15.19 3.22 -2.26
CA LYS A 46 16.41 4.01 -2.46
C LYS A 46 17.13 3.63 -3.75
N LYS A 47 17.24 2.35 -4.03
CA LYS A 47 17.92 1.86 -5.24
C LYS A 47 17.16 2.21 -6.51
N ASN A 48 15.84 2.28 -6.45
CA ASN A 48 14.98 2.49 -7.61
C ASN A 48 14.31 3.87 -7.60
N ASN A 49 14.87 4.80 -6.88
CA ASN A 49 14.33 6.13 -6.67
C ASN A 49 13.95 6.82 -7.99
N ALA A 50 14.82 6.72 -9.00
CA ALA A 50 14.61 7.37 -10.30
C ALA A 50 13.41 6.79 -11.09
N ARG A 51 12.95 5.58 -10.73
CA ARG A 51 11.86 4.90 -11.43
C ARG A 51 10.54 4.92 -10.66
N ILE A 52 10.55 5.40 -9.43
CA ILE A 52 9.35 5.37 -8.58
C ILE A 52 8.23 6.19 -9.22
N SER A 53 8.55 7.32 -9.84
CA SER A 53 7.55 8.17 -10.48
C SER A 53 6.91 7.56 -11.73
N ASP A 54 7.41 6.42 -12.22
CA ASP A 54 6.76 5.68 -13.30
C ASP A 54 5.44 5.04 -12.84
N TYR A 55 5.28 4.81 -11.53
CA TYR A 55 4.10 4.18 -10.97
C TYR A 55 3.05 5.22 -10.57
N ASP A 56 1.78 4.86 -10.75
CA ASP A 56 0.65 5.67 -10.29
C ASP A 56 0.31 5.36 -8.84
N ALA A 57 0.63 4.16 -8.39
CA ALA A 57 0.34 3.72 -7.03
C ALA A 57 1.36 2.68 -6.58
N VAL A 58 1.51 2.57 -5.26
CA VAL A 58 2.29 1.51 -4.62
C VAL A 58 1.36 0.81 -3.64
N ILE A 59 1.24 -0.51 -3.77
CA ILE A 59 0.52 -1.35 -2.82
C ILE A 59 1.55 -2.11 -2.02
N ILE A 60 1.57 -1.90 -0.71
CA ILE A 60 2.48 -2.62 0.18
C ILE A 60 1.70 -3.39 1.24
N ASP A 61 1.98 -4.69 1.33
CA ASP A 61 1.59 -5.56 2.42
C ASP A 61 2.73 -5.55 3.45
N LEU A 62 2.45 -5.01 4.63
CA LEU A 62 3.47 -4.82 5.65
C LEU A 62 4.08 -6.12 6.17
N GLY A 63 3.39 -7.24 5.97
CA GLY A 63 3.92 -8.55 6.34
C GLY A 63 4.94 -9.10 5.35
N ALA A 64 5.10 -8.47 4.19
CA ALA A 64 6.00 -8.98 3.14
C ALA A 64 7.43 -8.51 3.28
N VAL A 65 7.70 -7.53 4.14
CA VAL A 65 9.02 -6.89 4.23
C VAL A 65 9.61 -7.06 5.62
N SER A 66 10.95 -7.00 5.69
CA SER A 66 11.70 -7.20 6.94
C SER A 66 12.02 -5.90 7.65
N ASP A 67 11.66 -4.76 7.08
CA ASP A 67 11.98 -3.44 7.63
C ASP A 67 11.43 -3.25 9.05
N SER A 68 12.13 -2.45 9.85
CA SER A 68 11.55 -1.92 11.08
C SER A 68 10.38 -1.00 10.75
N ASP A 69 9.51 -0.74 11.73
CA ASP A 69 8.40 0.18 11.54
C ASP A 69 8.89 1.57 11.12
N ALA A 70 9.98 2.04 11.72
CA ALA A 70 10.57 3.33 11.37
C ALA A 70 11.05 3.37 9.92
N ASP A 71 11.68 2.30 9.44
CA ASP A 71 12.16 2.22 8.06
C ASP A 71 11.01 2.17 7.06
N ILE A 72 9.91 1.52 7.42
CA ILE A 72 8.71 1.53 6.58
C ILE A 72 8.20 2.97 6.41
N MET A 73 8.09 3.71 7.51
CA MET A 73 7.64 5.10 7.44
C MET A 73 8.61 5.96 6.62
N THR A 74 9.91 5.74 6.77
CA THR A 74 10.91 6.45 5.98
C THR A 74 10.78 6.14 4.49
N ALA A 75 10.50 4.88 4.14
CA ALA A 75 10.30 4.49 2.74
C ALA A 75 9.08 5.20 2.15
N LEU A 76 7.97 5.27 2.89
CA LEU A 76 6.76 5.96 2.43
C LEU A 76 7.01 7.46 2.24
N GLU A 77 7.73 8.09 3.16
CA GLU A 77 8.13 9.50 3.03
C GLU A 77 9.02 9.71 1.82
N THR A 78 9.95 8.79 1.58
CA THR A 78 10.86 8.88 0.43
C THR A 78 10.07 8.86 -0.88
N ILE A 79 9.07 7.99 -0.99
CA ILE A 79 8.21 7.95 -2.17
C ILE A 79 7.49 9.28 -2.35
N ARG A 80 6.90 9.82 -1.29
CA ARG A 80 6.17 11.08 -1.35
C ARG A 80 7.07 12.26 -1.70
N PHE A 81 8.31 12.21 -1.27
CA PHE A 81 9.29 13.25 -1.60
C PHE A 81 9.65 13.22 -3.08
N VAL A 82 9.72 12.02 -3.67
CA VAL A 82 10.00 11.86 -5.10
C VAL A 82 8.81 12.32 -5.94
N ASP A 83 7.60 11.89 -5.56
CA ASP A 83 6.38 12.22 -6.29
C ASP A 83 5.18 12.05 -5.36
N ASP A 84 4.62 13.17 -4.91
CA ASP A 84 3.49 13.16 -3.96
C ASP A 84 2.15 12.80 -4.62
N HIS A 85 2.12 12.62 -5.94
CA HIS A 85 0.92 12.16 -6.64
C HIS A 85 0.77 10.64 -6.62
N ILE A 86 1.82 9.90 -6.26
CA ILE A 86 1.75 8.44 -6.18
C ILE A 86 0.81 8.06 -5.03
N ARG A 87 -0.21 7.25 -5.35
CA ARG A 87 -1.13 6.78 -4.32
C ARG A 87 -0.49 5.66 -3.53
N LEU A 88 -0.42 5.83 -2.21
CA LEU A 88 0.14 4.82 -1.30
C LEU A 88 -1.01 4.02 -0.71
N ILE A 89 -1.02 2.71 -0.94
CA ILE A 89 -2.05 1.78 -0.46
C ILE A 89 -1.37 0.79 0.46
N ILE A 90 -1.77 0.79 1.73
CA ILE A 90 -1.06 0.07 2.79
C ILE A 90 -1.98 -1.00 3.38
N LEU A 91 -1.54 -2.27 3.31
CA LEU A 91 -2.20 -3.39 3.96
C LEU A 91 -1.43 -3.76 5.23
N SER A 92 -2.13 -3.92 6.36
CA SER A 92 -1.47 -4.35 7.61
C SER A 92 -0.84 -5.74 7.48
N GLY A 93 -1.44 -6.61 6.67
CA GLY A 93 -0.92 -7.95 6.46
C GLY A 93 -0.86 -8.75 7.75
N ALA A 94 0.07 -9.68 7.80
CA ALA A 94 0.31 -10.52 8.99
C ALA A 94 1.28 -9.87 9.99
N ARG A 95 1.63 -8.61 9.78
CA ARG A 95 2.60 -7.92 10.64
C ARG A 95 2.01 -7.60 12.01
N PRO A 96 2.65 -7.99 13.13
CA PRO A 96 2.11 -7.72 14.47
C PRO A 96 1.88 -6.23 14.75
N SER A 97 2.74 -5.35 14.25
CA SER A 97 2.62 -3.90 14.41
C SER A 97 1.79 -3.25 13.32
N GLY A 98 1.08 -4.04 12.50
CA GLY A 98 0.38 -3.52 11.33
C GLY A 98 -0.60 -2.40 11.65
N TYR A 99 -1.43 -2.57 12.68
CA TYR A 99 -2.39 -1.54 13.05
C TYR A 99 -1.69 -0.23 13.49
N ALA A 100 -0.62 -0.35 14.25
CA ALA A 100 0.13 0.84 14.70
C ALA A 100 0.70 1.62 13.50
N ILE A 101 1.15 0.91 12.47
CA ILE A 101 1.65 1.55 11.24
C ILE A 101 0.50 2.22 10.49
N LEU A 102 -0.66 1.58 10.39
CA LEU A 102 -1.83 2.20 9.76
C LEU A 102 -2.21 3.49 10.47
N HIS A 103 -2.17 3.48 11.80
CA HIS A 103 -2.43 4.69 12.59
C HIS A 103 -1.41 5.79 12.24
N GLN A 104 -0.12 5.47 12.18
CA GLN A 104 0.91 6.43 11.81
C GLN A 104 0.70 6.96 10.39
N CYS A 105 0.33 6.10 9.46
CA CYS A 105 0.02 6.53 8.09
C CYS A 105 -1.14 7.51 8.07
N PHE A 106 -2.20 7.23 8.82
CA PHE A 106 -3.33 8.14 8.91
C PHE A 106 -2.90 9.53 9.41
N LEU A 107 -2.07 9.57 10.46
CA LEU A 107 -1.56 10.83 11.01
C LEU A 107 -0.71 11.60 9.99
N ASN A 108 -0.16 10.93 9.01
CA ASN A 108 0.67 11.52 7.96
C ASN A 108 -0.10 11.78 6.65
N GLY A 109 -1.43 11.70 6.69
CA GLY A 109 -2.25 12.02 5.53
C GLY A 109 -2.34 10.92 4.48
N ILE A 110 -2.00 9.69 4.83
CA ILE A 110 -2.16 8.52 3.95
C ILE A 110 -3.46 7.83 4.34
N TYR A 111 -4.42 7.75 3.40
CA TYR A 111 -5.77 7.29 3.72
C TYR A 111 -6.17 5.98 3.05
N ASN A 112 -5.41 5.49 2.09
CA ASN A 112 -5.69 4.19 1.45
C ASN A 112 -5.12 3.08 2.32
N LEU A 113 -5.82 2.80 3.41
CA LEU A 113 -5.37 1.93 4.50
C LEU A 113 -6.33 0.75 4.61
N ILE A 114 -5.77 -0.46 4.66
CA ILE A 114 -6.55 -1.69 4.74
C ILE A 114 -6.02 -2.54 5.89
N GLU A 115 -6.86 -2.77 6.89
CA GLU A 115 -6.55 -3.77 7.89
C GLU A 115 -6.90 -5.13 7.28
N SER A 116 -5.87 -5.92 7.01
CA SER A 116 -6.04 -7.19 6.32
C SER A 116 -6.82 -8.16 7.19
N THR A 117 -7.89 -8.69 6.64
CA THR A 117 -8.73 -9.66 7.32
C THR A 117 -8.64 -11.00 6.61
N SER A 118 -9.25 -12.03 7.21
CA SER A 118 -9.33 -13.35 6.60
C SER A 118 -10.40 -13.42 5.51
N ASP A 119 -11.26 -12.41 5.38
CA ASP A 119 -12.32 -12.41 4.37
C ASP A 119 -11.78 -11.95 3.03
N TYR A 120 -11.69 -12.88 2.10
CA TYR A 120 -11.13 -12.64 0.78
C TYR A 120 -11.96 -11.63 -0.04
N ILE A 121 -13.30 -11.70 0.08
CA ILE A 121 -14.19 -10.84 -0.68
C ILE A 121 -14.09 -9.39 -0.17
N ASP A 122 -14.11 -9.22 1.14
CA ASP A 122 -13.98 -7.88 1.74
C ASP A 122 -12.62 -7.27 1.40
N LEU A 123 -11.57 -8.07 1.44
CA LEU A 123 -10.22 -7.60 1.09
C LEU A 123 -10.17 -7.11 -0.35
N LYS A 124 -10.74 -7.87 -1.29
CA LYS A 124 -10.78 -7.46 -2.70
C LYS A 124 -11.58 -6.19 -2.89
N ASN A 125 -12.69 -6.04 -2.19
CA ASN A 125 -13.52 -4.84 -2.28
C ASN A 125 -12.76 -3.62 -1.75
N ASP A 126 -12.02 -3.77 -0.66
CA ASP A 126 -11.21 -2.68 -0.11
C ASP A 126 -10.07 -2.29 -1.06
N ILE A 127 -9.40 -3.28 -1.64
CA ILE A 127 -8.35 -3.01 -2.63
C ILE A 127 -8.94 -2.26 -3.83
N ARG A 128 -10.08 -2.72 -4.33
CA ARG A 128 -10.74 -2.06 -5.47
C ARG A 128 -11.09 -0.61 -5.14
N LYS A 129 -11.59 -0.36 -3.93
CA LYS A 129 -11.90 1.00 -3.49
C LYS A 129 -10.66 1.89 -3.47
N CYS A 130 -9.52 1.33 -3.05
CA CYS A 130 -8.27 2.10 -3.00
C CYS A 130 -7.74 2.47 -4.38
N ILE A 131 -7.95 1.62 -5.39
CA ILE A 131 -7.34 1.83 -6.72
C ILE A 131 -8.28 2.46 -7.73
N THR A 132 -9.56 2.62 -7.41
CA THR A 132 -10.52 3.26 -8.32
C THR A 132 -10.81 4.69 -7.86
N ASP A 133 -11.21 5.55 -8.78
CA ASP A 133 -11.54 6.95 -8.53
C ASP A 133 -10.44 7.64 -7.69
N ASP A 134 -10.83 8.34 -6.63
CA ASP A 134 -9.89 9.04 -5.76
C ASP A 134 -9.41 8.18 -4.57
N GLY A 135 -9.78 6.90 -4.55
CA GLY A 135 -9.43 5.99 -3.47
C GLY A 135 -10.24 6.24 -2.21
N MET A 136 -9.67 5.88 -1.06
CA MET A 136 -10.30 6.08 0.23
C MET A 136 -10.13 7.52 0.71
N SER A 137 -11.17 8.05 1.34
CA SER A 137 -11.19 9.40 1.89
C SER A 137 -10.66 9.44 3.32
N TYR A 138 -10.47 10.65 3.84
CA TYR A 138 -10.19 10.86 5.27
C TYR A 138 -11.24 10.15 6.13
N LYS A 139 -12.52 10.29 5.77
CA LYS A 139 -13.62 9.64 6.51
C LYS A 139 -13.48 8.13 6.49
N ASP A 140 -13.17 7.54 5.34
CA ASP A 140 -12.98 6.10 5.22
C ASP A 140 -11.86 5.60 6.14
N ALA A 141 -10.76 6.34 6.20
CA ALA A 141 -9.58 5.97 6.98
C ALA A 141 -9.68 6.39 8.44
N SER A 142 -10.73 7.10 8.85
CA SER A 142 -10.83 7.67 10.20
C SER A 142 -10.91 6.61 11.31
N VAL A 143 -11.20 5.36 10.96
CA VAL A 143 -11.15 4.24 11.91
C VAL A 143 -9.74 4.05 12.50
N TYR A 144 -8.71 4.52 11.79
CA TYR A 144 -7.30 4.41 12.24
C TYR A 144 -6.81 5.66 12.97
N ARG A 145 -7.67 6.63 13.23
CA ARG A 145 -7.29 7.87 13.95
C ARG A 145 -6.88 7.63 15.39
N SER A 146 -7.37 6.54 15.96
CA SER A 146 -7.02 6.14 17.32
C SER A 146 -5.84 5.18 17.29
N GLU A 147 -4.93 5.33 18.26
CA GLU A 147 -3.76 4.45 18.39
C GLU A 147 -4.16 3.03 18.73
N GLN A 148 -5.34 2.83 19.29
CA GLN A 148 -5.86 1.52 19.68
C GLN A 148 -7.20 1.27 19.00
N LYS A 149 -7.40 0.02 18.66
CA LYS A 149 -8.68 -0.43 18.11
C LYS A 149 -9.85 -0.14 19.03
#